data_eb6bf525e686b60fffb320a18c6b4aea
#
_entry.id   eb6bf525e686b60fffb320a18c6b4aea
#
_cell.length_a   1.000
_cell.length_b   1.000
_cell.length_c   1.000
_cell.angle_alpha   90.00
_cell.angle_beta   90.00
_cell.angle_gamma   90.00
#
_symmetry.space_group_name_H-M   'P 1'
#
loop_
_entity.id
_entity.type
_entity.pdbx_description
1 polymer ?
#
loop_
_entity_poly.entity_id
_entity_poly.type
_entity_poly.pdbx_seq_one_letter_code
_entity_poly.pdbx_strand_id
1 'polypeptide(L)'
;MKSTLLASSLALAGICAVPAIAADAEVSIDFKSAYVATGATCLDGWVAMPNLWVGGIKAGETEIPISFDVWGCMDLEGYDDYAVDEEGNEYKFKNNQHKRRFEEIDLEVDLDLGALWTPDEDFSWSIGYLEYDYPGYDWKADNLIVFSMGYDCWLNPSFKAKYRVGGDSKGKLEAGFEIGHSETIAEGTAVGDIGIGVSADIWYVNNDDVDGSDLDSGLACADVTAKLTVGKCYVGCTYVAQIDDDVLSDEAYDAEWIASFGAAYGF
;
A
#
# COMPACT_ATOMS: atom_id res chain seq x y z
N MET A 1 -0.92 15.34 -20.45
CA MET A 1 0.05 14.24 -20.22
C MET A 1 1.53 14.66 -20.06
N LYS A 2 1.95 15.90 -20.15
CA LYS A 2 3.37 16.30 -19.95
C LYS A 2 3.63 17.06 -18.64
N SER A 3 2.61 17.40 -17.88
CA SER A 3 2.73 18.23 -16.67
C SER A 3 2.91 17.45 -15.38
N THR A 4 2.36 16.25 -15.27
CA THR A 4 2.40 15.44 -14.05
C THR A 4 3.79 14.85 -13.79
N LEU A 5 4.44 14.32 -14.80
CA LEU A 5 5.82 13.81 -14.69
C LEU A 5 6.85 14.89 -14.30
N LEU A 6 6.59 16.18 -14.65
CA LEU A 6 7.45 17.29 -14.25
C LEU A 6 7.27 17.67 -12.77
N ALA A 7 6.08 17.51 -12.22
CA ALA A 7 5.81 17.81 -10.81
C ALA A 7 6.48 16.79 -9.89
N SER A 8 6.40 15.48 -10.23
CA SER A 8 7.04 14.40 -9.46
C SER A 8 8.58 14.51 -9.51
N SER A 9 9.15 14.85 -10.67
CA SER A 9 10.61 15.05 -10.80
C SER A 9 11.10 16.31 -10.08
N LEU A 10 10.28 17.36 -9.97
CA LEU A 10 10.64 18.58 -9.24
C LEU A 10 10.57 18.38 -7.71
N ALA A 11 9.63 17.57 -7.21
CA ALA A 11 9.55 17.24 -5.81
C ALA A 11 10.79 16.45 -5.35
N LEU A 12 11.21 15.45 -6.12
CA LEU A 12 12.41 14.66 -5.82
C LEU A 12 13.70 15.51 -5.90
N ALA A 13 13.80 16.41 -6.88
CA ALA A 13 14.94 17.32 -7.02
C ALA A 13 14.97 18.42 -5.95
N GLY A 14 13.81 18.80 -5.39
CA GLY A 14 13.71 19.79 -4.32
C GLY A 14 14.24 19.25 -2.98
N ILE A 15 14.01 17.99 -2.69
CA ILE A 15 14.49 17.33 -1.46
C ILE A 15 16.03 17.21 -1.45
N CYS A 16 16.66 17.03 -2.60
CA CYS A 16 18.12 16.94 -2.70
C CYS A 16 18.88 18.26 -2.60
N ALA A 17 18.20 19.42 -2.60
CA ALA A 17 18.83 20.74 -2.74
C ALA A 17 18.84 21.61 -1.48
N VAL A 18 18.35 21.14 -0.33
CA VAL A 18 18.29 21.95 0.91
C VAL A 18 19.32 21.46 1.93
N PRO A 19 20.47 22.14 2.06
CA PRO A 19 21.50 21.76 3.03
C PRO A 19 21.13 22.30 4.42
N ALA A 20 20.27 21.67 5.16
CA ALA A 20 20.06 21.85 6.62
C ALA A 20 18.75 21.20 7.12
N ILE A 21 18.08 20.37 6.36
CA ILE A 21 16.95 19.58 6.83
C ILE A 21 17.48 18.17 7.05
N ALA A 22 17.54 17.74 8.30
CA ALA A 22 17.72 16.33 8.64
C ALA A 22 16.37 15.65 8.44
N ALA A 23 16.35 14.53 7.76
CA ALA A 23 15.15 13.71 7.57
C ALA A 23 15.58 12.24 7.60
N ASP A 24 14.72 11.39 8.11
CA ASP A 24 14.85 9.96 7.97
C ASP A 24 14.20 9.54 6.65
N ALA A 25 14.83 8.64 5.91
CA ALA A 25 14.25 8.11 4.70
C ALA A 25 14.43 6.60 4.59
N GLU A 26 13.47 5.93 3.99
CA GLU A 26 13.52 4.52 3.70
C GLU A 26 13.16 4.26 2.24
N VAL A 27 13.94 3.43 1.59
CA VAL A 27 13.60 2.85 0.28
C VAL A 27 13.38 1.36 0.47
N SER A 28 12.26 0.86 -0.01
CA SER A 28 11.99 -0.58 -0.02
C SER A 28 11.53 -1.05 -1.40
N ILE A 29 11.63 -2.33 -1.61
CA ILE A 29 11.04 -3.01 -2.75
C ILE A 29 10.49 -4.35 -2.30
N ASP A 30 9.23 -4.57 -2.60
CA ASP A 30 8.54 -5.83 -2.36
C ASP A 30 8.22 -6.52 -3.68
N PHE A 31 8.33 -7.83 -3.68
CA PHE A 31 7.86 -8.69 -4.77
C PHE A 31 6.79 -9.59 -4.20
N LYS A 32 5.63 -9.66 -4.87
CA LYS A 32 4.51 -10.50 -4.47
C LYS A 32 4.01 -11.31 -5.65
N SER A 33 3.49 -12.51 -5.37
CA SER A 33 2.89 -13.38 -6.39
C SER A 33 1.52 -12.89 -6.87
N ALA A 34 0.91 -11.95 -6.17
CA ALA A 34 -0.30 -11.22 -6.56
C ALA A 34 -0.34 -9.86 -5.85
N TYR A 35 -1.03 -8.88 -6.43
CA TYR A 35 -1.41 -7.64 -5.75
C TYR A 35 -2.86 -7.74 -5.31
N VAL A 36 -3.07 -7.75 -4.00
CA VAL A 36 -4.39 -7.79 -3.36
C VAL A 36 -4.57 -6.55 -2.50
N ALA A 37 -5.67 -5.86 -2.68
CA ALA A 37 -6.07 -4.69 -1.90
C ALA A 37 -7.44 -4.93 -1.27
N THR A 38 -7.53 -4.88 0.06
CA THR A 38 -8.76 -5.14 0.84
C THR A 38 -9.48 -6.44 0.42
N GLY A 39 -8.71 -7.50 0.16
CA GLY A 39 -9.17 -8.80 -0.30
C GLY A 39 -9.38 -8.93 -1.81
N ALA A 40 -9.55 -7.83 -2.54
CA ALA A 40 -9.69 -7.87 -3.99
C ALA A 40 -8.34 -8.10 -4.68
N THR A 41 -8.28 -9.08 -5.58
CA THR A 41 -7.12 -9.36 -6.42
C THR A 41 -7.07 -8.33 -7.55
N CYS A 42 -6.20 -7.34 -7.41
CA CYS A 42 -6.01 -6.29 -8.42
C CYS A 42 -5.15 -6.78 -9.58
N LEU A 43 -4.14 -7.61 -9.28
CA LEU A 43 -3.27 -8.25 -10.27
C LEU A 43 -2.98 -9.68 -9.80
N ASP A 44 -3.30 -10.66 -10.64
CA ASP A 44 -2.89 -12.05 -10.48
C ASP A 44 -1.60 -12.26 -11.27
N GLY A 45 -0.52 -12.56 -10.56
CA GLY A 45 0.82 -12.68 -11.10
C GLY A 45 1.86 -11.88 -10.32
N TRP A 46 3.14 -12.11 -10.66
CA TRP A 46 4.23 -11.45 -9.94
C TRP A 46 4.27 -9.95 -10.19
N VAL A 47 4.29 -9.20 -9.10
CA VAL A 47 4.40 -7.74 -9.08
C VAL A 47 5.66 -7.28 -8.33
N ALA A 48 6.18 -6.11 -8.72
CA ALA A 48 7.21 -5.39 -7.98
C ALA A 48 6.61 -4.10 -7.42
N MET A 49 6.80 -3.85 -6.13
CA MET A 49 6.20 -2.75 -5.40
C MET A 49 7.30 -1.93 -4.72
N PRO A 50 7.94 -0.98 -5.45
CA PRO A 50 8.90 -0.06 -4.87
C PRO A 50 8.20 0.96 -3.99
N ASN A 51 8.85 1.33 -2.88
CA ASN A 51 8.39 2.36 -1.97
C ASN A 51 9.53 3.32 -1.58
N LEU A 52 9.21 4.59 -1.38
CA LEU A 52 10.04 5.61 -0.77
C LEU A 52 9.24 6.33 0.30
N TRP A 53 9.66 6.17 1.54
CA TRP A 53 9.15 6.93 2.67
C TRP A 53 10.16 7.97 3.13
N VAL A 54 9.67 9.16 3.52
CA VAL A 54 10.46 10.25 4.11
C VAL A 54 9.69 10.84 5.27
N GLY A 55 10.29 10.84 6.46
CA GLY A 55 9.71 11.41 7.67
C GLY A 55 10.79 11.92 8.62
N GLY A 56 10.44 12.12 9.90
CA GLY A 56 11.40 12.63 10.90
C GLY A 56 12.06 13.94 10.50
N ILE A 57 11.37 14.78 9.72
CA ILE A 57 11.90 15.99 9.11
C ILE A 57 12.18 17.02 10.22
N LYS A 58 13.41 17.53 10.31
CA LYS A 58 13.82 18.52 11.34
C LYS A 58 14.23 19.83 10.70
N ALA A 59 13.62 20.92 11.19
CA ALA A 59 14.04 22.28 10.91
C ALA A 59 14.78 22.84 12.16
N GLY A 60 16.08 22.68 12.19
CA GLY A 60 16.89 22.93 13.37
C GLY A 60 16.62 21.88 14.47
N GLU A 61 16.15 22.30 15.65
CA GLU A 61 15.78 21.42 16.77
C GLU A 61 14.29 21.01 16.74
N THR A 62 13.51 21.58 15.83
CA THR A 62 12.06 21.33 15.72
C THR A 62 11.79 20.24 14.71
N GLU A 63 11.12 19.19 15.15
CA GLU A 63 10.59 18.16 14.25
C GLU A 63 9.30 18.64 13.60
N ILE A 64 9.19 18.47 12.29
CA ILE A 64 7.99 18.76 11.52
C ILE A 64 7.21 17.45 11.45
N PRO A 65 5.99 17.39 11.98
CA PRO A 65 5.22 16.16 12.09
C PRO A 65 4.55 15.78 10.76
N ILE A 66 5.33 15.75 9.68
CA ILE A 66 4.85 15.42 8.34
C ILE A 66 5.74 14.32 7.76
N SER A 67 5.12 13.32 7.16
CA SER A 67 5.80 12.32 6.34
C SER A 67 5.22 12.27 4.93
N PHE A 68 6.02 11.74 4.02
CA PHE A 68 5.68 11.52 2.63
C PHE A 68 5.98 10.08 2.28
N ASP A 69 5.06 9.47 1.55
CA ASP A 69 5.22 8.12 1.03
C ASP A 69 4.91 8.13 -0.48
N VAL A 70 5.77 7.48 -1.26
CA VAL A 70 5.56 7.25 -2.69
C VAL A 70 5.70 5.77 -2.94
N TRP A 71 4.61 5.14 -3.25
CA TRP A 71 4.54 3.72 -3.53
C TRP A 71 4.12 3.48 -4.97
N GLY A 72 4.45 2.32 -5.51
CA GLY A 72 3.98 1.93 -6.83
C GLY A 72 3.85 0.43 -6.99
N CYS A 73 2.98 0.00 -7.88
CA CYS A 73 2.82 -1.38 -8.28
C CYS A 73 3.15 -1.54 -9.77
N MET A 74 4.03 -2.49 -10.07
CA MET A 74 4.46 -2.81 -11.43
C MET A 74 4.20 -4.29 -11.70
N ASP A 75 3.41 -4.59 -12.72
CA ASP A 75 3.26 -5.94 -13.24
C ASP A 75 4.57 -6.44 -13.86
N LEU A 76 5.04 -7.62 -13.46
CA LEU A 76 6.26 -8.24 -13.96
C LEU A 76 6.00 -9.29 -15.06
N GLU A 77 4.82 -9.85 -15.12
CA GLU A 77 4.48 -10.90 -16.08
C GLU A 77 4.04 -10.33 -17.41
N GLY A 78 3.47 -9.13 -17.40
CA GLY A 78 2.96 -8.44 -18.58
C GLY A 78 1.64 -9.06 -19.04
N TYR A 79 0.68 -8.24 -19.39
CA TYR A 79 -0.56 -8.73 -20.00
C TYR A 79 -0.28 -9.37 -21.35
N ASP A 80 -0.78 -10.57 -21.54
CA ASP A 80 -1.16 -11.01 -22.87
C ASP A 80 -2.33 -10.09 -23.30
N ASP A 81 -2.04 -9.11 -24.16
CA ASP A 81 -3.01 -8.12 -24.66
C ASP A 81 -4.15 -8.83 -25.44
N TYR A 82 -5.08 -9.42 -24.71
CA TYR A 82 -6.34 -9.88 -25.25
C TYR A 82 -7.39 -8.83 -24.92
N ALA A 83 -7.95 -8.18 -25.91
CA ALA A 83 -9.21 -7.50 -25.76
C ALA A 83 -10.32 -8.39 -26.29
N VAL A 84 -11.47 -8.36 -25.64
CA VAL A 84 -12.68 -9.00 -26.10
C VAL A 84 -13.54 -7.91 -26.74
N ASP A 85 -13.95 -8.09 -28.01
CA ASP A 85 -14.85 -7.17 -28.67
C ASP A 85 -16.30 -7.32 -28.14
N GLU A 86 -17.18 -6.42 -28.55
CA GLU A 86 -18.62 -6.44 -28.14
C GLU A 86 -19.34 -7.74 -28.55
N GLU A 87 -18.73 -8.57 -29.43
CA GLU A 87 -19.24 -9.84 -29.91
C GLU A 87 -18.63 -11.02 -29.18
N GLY A 88 -17.70 -10.78 -28.22
CA GLY A 88 -17.05 -11.81 -27.42
C GLY A 88 -15.85 -12.49 -28.10
N ASN A 89 -15.30 -11.91 -29.17
CA ASN A 89 -14.13 -12.46 -29.84
C ASN A 89 -12.85 -11.90 -29.19
N GLU A 90 -11.95 -12.79 -28.81
CA GLU A 90 -10.61 -12.43 -28.35
C GLU A 90 -9.75 -11.96 -29.53
N TYR A 91 -9.15 -10.80 -29.43
CA TYR A 91 -8.15 -10.34 -30.39
C TYR A 91 -6.88 -9.86 -29.70
N LYS A 92 -5.75 -10.26 -30.27
CA LYS A 92 -4.43 -9.88 -29.77
C LYS A 92 -4.04 -8.51 -30.31
N PHE A 93 -3.74 -7.54 -29.42
CA PHE A 93 -3.23 -6.25 -29.87
C PHE A 93 -1.90 -6.42 -30.61
N LYS A 94 -1.81 -5.92 -31.84
CA LYS A 94 -0.63 -6.04 -32.72
C LYS A 94 0.55 -5.16 -32.31
N ASN A 95 0.47 -4.40 -31.26
CA ASN A 95 1.57 -3.55 -30.80
C ASN A 95 2.36 -4.28 -29.71
N ASN A 96 3.45 -4.95 -30.13
CA ASN A 96 4.50 -5.55 -29.30
C ASN A 96 5.22 -4.55 -28.36
N GLN A 97 4.48 -3.69 -27.72
CA GLN A 97 4.97 -2.84 -26.63
C GLN A 97 4.37 -3.34 -25.31
N HIS A 98 4.69 -4.59 -24.93
CA HIS A 98 4.61 -5.02 -23.54
C HIS A 98 5.55 -4.13 -22.72
N LYS A 99 5.11 -2.93 -22.46
CA LYS A 99 5.80 -2.05 -21.54
C LYS A 99 5.38 -2.48 -20.16
N ARG A 100 6.30 -3.14 -19.43
CA ARG A 100 6.25 -3.15 -18.00
C ARG A 100 5.99 -1.72 -17.58
N ARG A 101 4.89 -1.47 -16.91
CA ARG A 101 4.47 -0.12 -16.50
C ARG A 101 4.03 -0.19 -15.05
N PHE A 102 4.04 0.94 -14.43
CA PHE A 102 3.31 1.08 -13.18
C PHE A 102 1.81 1.00 -13.50
N GLU A 103 1.14 0.09 -12.82
CA GLU A 103 -0.31 -0.06 -12.86
C GLU A 103 -0.95 0.93 -11.89
N GLU A 104 -0.28 1.17 -10.75
CA GLU A 104 -0.70 2.11 -9.72
C GLU A 104 0.50 2.85 -9.16
N ILE A 105 0.34 4.13 -8.88
CA ILE A 105 1.31 4.96 -8.16
C ILE A 105 0.54 5.74 -7.10
N ASP A 106 0.97 5.57 -5.85
CA ASP A 106 0.38 6.22 -4.70
C ASP A 106 1.30 7.33 -4.19
N LEU A 107 0.70 8.44 -3.84
CA LEU A 107 1.34 9.53 -3.12
C LEU A 107 0.56 9.80 -1.83
N GLU A 108 1.15 9.48 -0.69
CA GLU A 108 0.58 9.75 0.64
C GLU A 108 1.37 10.85 1.35
N VAL A 109 0.63 11.75 1.99
CA VAL A 109 1.19 12.80 2.85
C VAL A 109 0.46 12.74 4.17
N ASP A 110 1.17 12.41 5.23
CA ASP A 110 0.61 12.27 6.58
C ASP A 110 1.04 13.41 7.48
N LEU A 111 0.11 13.85 8.33
CA LEU A 111 0.35 14.66 9.49
C LEU A 111 0.29 13.78 10.74
N ASP A 112 1.42 13.61 11.41
CA ASP A 112 1.50 12.93 12.70
C ASP A 112 0.87 13.80 13.78
N LEU A 113 -0.34 13.42 14.17
CA LEU A 113 -1.09 14.09 15.23
C LEU A 113 -0.60 13.68 16.61
N GLY A 114 0.06 12.53 16.74
CA GLY A 114 0.71 12.07 17.96
C GLY A 114 1.81 13.03 18.40
N ALA A 115 2.56 13.60 17.47
CA ALA A 115 3.57 14.62 17.76
C ALA A 115 2.97 15.92 18.29
N LEU A 116 1.71 16.21 18.00
CA LEU A 116 0.99 17.40 18.51
C LEU A 116 0.29 17.12 19.84
N TRP A 117 -0.28 15.94 19.95
CA TRP A 117 -0.97 15.50 21.16
C TRP A 117 -1.08 13.97 21.16
N THR A 118 -0.65 13.35 22.24
CA THR A 118 -0.84 11.93 22.50
C THR A 118 -1.31 11.70 23.93
N PRO A 119 -2.28 10.78 24.14
CA PRO A 119 -2.70 10.39 25.48
C PRO A 119 -1.63 9.59 26.22
N ASP A 120 -0.77 8.90 25.50
CA ASP A 120 0.25 7.97 25.96
C ASP A 120 1.41 7.95 24.96
N GLU A 121 2.65 7.73 25.40
CA GLU A 121 3.82 7.64 24.51
C GLU A 121 3.81 6.42 23.60
N ASP A 122 3.07 5.37 23.99
CA ASP A 122 2.90 4.16 23.20
C ASP A 122 1.77 4.29 22.15
N PHE A 123 1.03 5.41 22.14
CA PHE A 123 -0.08 5.64 21.21
C PHE A 123 0.34 6.56 20.07
N SER A 124 0.14 6.11 18.85
CA SER A 124 0.37 6.87 17.62
C SER A 124 -0.93 7.09 16.87
N TRP A 125 -1.06 8.22 16.18
CA TRP A 125 -2.17 8.49 15.28
C TRP A 125 -1.81 9.56 14.26
N SER A 126 -2.38 9.45 13.06
CA SER A 126 -2.14 10.38 11.97
C SER A 126 -3.41 10.61 11.15
N ILE A 127 -3.40 11.70 10.40
CA ILE A 127 -4.33 11.96 9.32
C ILE A 127 -3.54 12.26 8.05
N GLY A 128 -3.91 11.66 6.94
CA GLY A 128 -3.22 11.77 5.68
C GLY A 128 -4.13 12.11 4.51
N TYR A 129 -3.49 12.52 3.43
CA TYR A 129 -4.08 12.61 2.11
C TYR A 129 -3.33 11.66 1.20
N LEU A 130 -4.07 10.82 0.50
CA LEU A 130 -3.56 9.80 -0.40
C LEU A 130 -4.17 9.98 -1.79
N GLU A 131 -3.34 9.93 -2.82
CA GLU A 131 -3.75 9.93 -4.21
C GLU A 131 -3.29 8.63 -4.87
N TYR A 132 -4.25 7.87 -5.41
CA TYR A 132 -3.99 6.73 -6.27
C TYR A 132 -4.04 7.19 -7.72
N ASP A 133 -2.95 7.09 -8.45
CA ASP A 133 -2.86 7.36 -9.89
C ASP A 133 -2.66 6.04 -10.65
N TYR A 134 -3.38 5.89 -11.75
CA TYR A 134 -3.37 4.69 -12.58
C TYR A 134 -2.75 4.99 -13.96
N PRO A 135 -1.41 5.04 -14.08
CA PRO A 135 -0.72 5.58 -15.27
C PRO A 135 -0.99 4.84 -16.56
N GLY A 136 -1.53 3.63 -16.47
CA GLY A 136 -1.83 2.79 -17.62
C GLY A 136 -3.26 2.86 -18.10
N TYR A 137 -4.14 3.46 -17.32
CA TYR A 137 -5.58 3.45 -17.54
C TYR A 137 -6.11 4.86 -17.81
N ASP A 138 -7.29 4.94 -18.43
CA ASP A 138 -8.03 6.21 -18.62
C ASP A 138 -8.97 6.47 -17.42
N TRP A 139 -8.55 6.01 -16.24
CA TRP A 139 -9.26 6.21 -14.98
C TRP A 139 -8.84 7.53 -14.35
N LYS A 140 -9.74 8.12 -13.58
CA LYS A 140 -9.40 9.27 -12.77
C LYS A 140 -8.65 8.81 -11.52
N ALA A 141 -7.68 9.62 -11.12
CA ALA A 141 -7.03 9.41 -9.84
C ALA A 141 -8.05 9.43 -8.70
N ASP A 142 -7.95 8.46 -7.80
CA ASP A 142 -8.73 8.44 -6.56
C ASP A 142 -8.03 9.27 -5.50
N ASN A 143 -8.80 10.07 -4.77
CA ASN A 143 -8.31 10.96 -3.73
C ASN A 143 -8.93 10.55 -2.40
N LEU A 144 -8.13 10.29 -1.40
CA LEU A 144 -8.56 9.75 -0.12
C LEU A 144 -8.10 10.61 1.05
N ILE A 145 -8.92 10.61 2.08
CA ILE A 145 -8.48 10.99 3.43
C ILE A 145 -8.21 9.69 4.18
N VAL A 146 -7.03 9.63 4.78
CA VAL A 146 -6.57 8.46 5.54
C VAL A 146 -6.51 8.85 7.00
N PHE A 147 -7.01 7.99 7.88
CA PHE A 147 -6.84 8.07 9.32
C PHE A 147 -6.17 6.80 9.79
N SER A 148 -5.10 6.93 10.58
CA SER A 148 -4.39 5.80 11.14
C SER A 148 -4.18 5.98 12.64
N MET A 149 -4.21 4.90 13.39
CA MET A 149 -3.81 4.86 14.80
C MET A 149 -3.20 3.52 15.14
N GLY A 150 -2.31 3.50 16.13
CA GLY A 150 -1.66 2.30 16.62
C GLY A 150 -1.32 2.41 18.11
N TYR A 151 -1.08 1.27 18.72
CA TYR A 151 -0.62 1.18 20.09
C TYR A 151 0.54 0.20 20.21
N ASP A 152 1.68 0.69 20.69
CA ASP A 152 2.90 -0.13 20.86
C ASP A 152 2.74 -1.00 22.11
N CYS A 153 2.44 -2.26 21.89
CA CYS A 153 2.37 -3.31 22.90
C CYS A 153 2.69 -4.67 22.27
N TRP A 154 2.59 -5.74 23.03
CA TRP A 154 2.95 -7.07 22.53
C TRP A 154 2.22 -7.50 21.25
N LEU A 155 0.99 -7.08 21.03
CA LEU A 155 0.21 -7.39 19.83
C LEU A 155 0.20 -6.26 18.78
N ASN A 156 0.79 -5.10 19.07
CA ASN A 156 0.85 -3.93 18.17
C ASN A 156 -0.47 -3.69 17.41
N PRO A 157 -1.62 -3.52 18.11
CA PRO A 157 -2.87 -3.30 17.40
C PRO A 157 -2.83 -1.98 16.63
N SER A 158 -3.32 -2.03 15.40
CA SER A 158 -3.45 -0.84 14.57
C SER A 158 -4.82 -0.79 13.88
N PHE A 159 -5.22 0.42 13.52
CA PHE A 159 -6.44 0.69 12.75
C PHE A 159 -6.12 1.68 11.66
N LYS A 160 -6.60 1.43 10.45
CA LYS A 160 -6.49 2.35 9.31
C LYS A 160 -7.87 2.48 8.65
N ALA A 161 -8.28 3.72 8.38
CA ALA A 161 -9.49 4.01 7.62
C ALA A 161 -9.15 4.91 6.44
N LYS A 162 -9.70 4.59 5.26
CA LYS A 162 -9.51 5.31 4.00
C LYS A 162 -10.87 5.69 3.45
N TYR A 163 -11.13 6.99 3.31
CA TYR A 163 -12.36 7.50 2.74
C TYR A 163 -12.10 8.21 1.42
N ARG A 164 -12.74 7.78 0.34
CA ARG A 164 -12.56 8.34 -1.00
C ARG A 164 -13.36 9.61 -1.17
N VAL A 165 -12.67 10.73 -1.31
CA VAL A 165 -13.27 12.06 -1.49
C VAL A 165 -13.35 12.48 -2.97
N GLY A 166 -12.64 11.79 -3.86
CA GLY A 166 -12.60 12.03 -5.31
C GLY A 166 -12.31 10.75 -6.08
N GLY A 167 -12.40 10.82 -7.41
CA GLY A 167 -12.22 9.68 -8.31
C GLY A 167 -13.52 8.97 -8.66
N ASP A 168 -13.40 7.83 -9.30
CA ASP A 168 -14.54 7.04 -9.77
C ASP A 168 -15.22 6.24 -8.63
N SER A 169 -14.47 5.93 -7.56
CA SER A 169 -14.98 5.24 -6.36
C SER A 169 -15.27 6.20 -5.19
N LYS A 170 -15.60 7.46 -5.48
CA LYS A 170 -15.94 8.45 -4.46
C LYS A 170 -17.08 7.97 -3.56
N GLY A 171 -16.91 8.13 -2.24
CA GLY A 171 -17.87 7.69 -1.21
C GLY A 171 -17.46 6.37 -0.55
N LYS A 172 -16.60 5.58 -1.19
CA LYS A 172 -16.13 4.31 -0.61
C LYS A 172 -15.35 4.56 0.68
N LEU A 173 -15.66 3.79 1.72
CA LEU A 173 -14.90 3.72 2.96
C LEU A 173 -14.31 2.31 3.10
N GLU A 174 -13.03 2.24 3.34
CA GLU A 174 -12.31 1.02 3.70
C GLU A 174 -11.73 1.20 5.11
N ALA A 175 -11.98 0.26 6.02
CA ALA A 175 -11.48 0.31 7.38
C ALA A 175 -10.89 -1.03 7.77
N GLY A 176 -9.62 -1.04 8.18
CA GLY A 176 -8.88 -2.22 8.59
C GLY A 176 -8.46 -2.16 10.05
N PHE A 177 -8.50 -3.29 10.71
CA PHE A 177 -7.93 -3.49 12.03
C PHE A 177 -6.90 -4.62 11.95
N GLU A 178 -5.70 -4.36 12.40
CA GLU A 178 -4.59 -5.30 12.38
C GLU A 178 -4.08 -5.56 13.81
N ILE A 179 -3.64 -6.78 14.06
CA ILE A 179 -2.79 -7.16 15.19
C ILE A 179 -1.58 -7.90 14.67
N GLY A 180 -0.43 -7.72 15.30
CA GLY A 180 0.78 -8.41 14.88
C GLY A 180 1.77 -8.55 16.02
N HIS A 181 2.66 -9.52 15.87
CA HIS A 181 3.78 -9.71 16.76
C HIS A 181 5.01 -10.11 15.96
N SER A 182 6.16 -9.54 16.31
CA SER A 182 7.44 -9.92 15.73
C SER A 182 8.49 -10.08 16.82
N GLU A 183 9.40 -11.03 16.62
CA GLU A 183 10.47 -11.32 17.56
C GLU A 183 11.78 -11.56 16.82
N THR A 184 12.87 -11.01 17.36
CA THR A 184 14.23 -11.32 16.89
C THR A 184 14.69 -12.61 17.54
N ILE A 185 14.88 -13.64 16.72
CA ILE A 185 15.27 -14.98 17.18
C ILE A 185 16.79 -15.20 17.17
N ALA A 186 17.55 -14.38 16.42
CA ALA A 186 19.01 -14.37 16.45
C ALA A 186 19.54 -12.99 16.10
N GLU A 187 20.44 -12.46 16.94
CA GLU A 187 21.07 -11.15 16.77
C GLU A 187 22.53 -11.28 16.32
N GLY A 188 23.01 -10.25 15.59
CA GLY A 188 24.44 -10.09 15.25
C GLY A 188 25.00 -11.22 14.41
N THR A 189 24.20 -11.91 13.61
CA THR A 189 24.69 -12.94 12.70
C THR A 189 25.49 -12.34 11.53
N ALA A 190 26.23 -13.15 10.78
CA ALA A 190 26.99 -12.68 9.62
C ALA A 190 26.11 -12.08 8.50
N VAL A 191 24.80 -12.37 8.50
CA VAL A 191 23.82 -11.88 7.53
C VAL A 191 22.87 -10.82 8.11
N GLY A 192 23.13 -10.38 9.34
CA GLY A 192 22.28 -9.47 10.12
C GLY A 192 21.39 -10.22 11.12
N ASP A 193 20.48 -9.51 11.74
CA ASP A 193 19.55 -10.10 12.69
C ASP A 193 18.52 -10.96 11.97
N ILE A 194 18.07 -12.03 12.63
CA ILE A 194 17.04 -12.92 12.10
C ILE A 194 15.80 -12.74 12.98
N GLY A 195 14.66 -12.44 12.36
CA GLY A 195 13.39 -12.24 13.03
C GLY A 195 12.27 -13.04 12.40
N ILE A 196 11.24 -13.31 13.18
CA ILE A 196 9.98 -13.87 12.73
C ILE A 196 8.85 -12.91 13.11
N GLY A 197 7.83 -12.81 12.27
CA GLY A 197 6.63 -12.03 12.53
C GLY A 197 5.39 -12.73 12.04
N VAL A 198 4.29 -12.49 12.72
CA VAL A 198 2.95 -12.92 12.31
C VAL A 198 2.02 -11.73 12.53
N SER A 199 1.20 -11.41 11.54
CA SER A 199 0.10 -10.45 11.68
C SER A 199 -1.20 -11.04 11.16
N ALA A 200 -2.30 -10.48 11.63
CA ALA A 200 -3.63 -10.75 11.11
C ALA A 200 -4.40 -9.43 11.04
N ASP A 201 -5.08 -9.22 9.94
CA ASP A 201 -5.96 -8.07 9.77
C ASP A 201 -7.36 -8.50 9.30
N ILE A 202 -8.31 -7.58 9.47
CA ILE A 202 -9.67 -7.71 9.02
C ILE A 202 -10.12 -6.39 8.41
N TRP A 203 -10.78 -6.46 7.26
CA TRP A 203 -11.21 -5.30 6.50
C TRP A 203 -12.73 -5.20 6.40
N TYR A 204 -13.22 -4.02 6.71
CA TYR A 204 -14.60 -3.59 6.45
C TYR A 204 -14.61 -2.66 5.25
N VAL A 205 -15.57 -2.85 4.34
CA VAL A 205 -15.79 -1.99 3.18
C VAL A 205 -17.22 -1.49 3.21
N ASN A 206 -17.40 -0.17 3.01
CA ASN A 206 -18.69 0.45 2.77
C ASN A 206 -18.80 0.80 1.29
N ASN A 207 -19.76 0.20 0.60
CA ASN A 207 -20.06 0.41 -0.81
C ASN A 207 -21.38 1.20 -1.02
N ASP A 208 -22.15 1.52 0.04
CA ASP A 208 -23.50 2.11 -0.04
C ASP A 208 -23.53 3.47 -0.73
N ASP A 209 -22.45 4.25 -0.63
CA ASP A 209 -22.34 5.59 -1.19
C ASP A 209 -21.61 5.62 -2.55
N VAL A 210 -21.27 4.45 -3.11
CA VAL A 210 -20.54 4.35 -4.40
C VAL A 210 -21.57 4.26 -5.55
N ASP A 211 -21.58 5.26 -6.41
CA ASP A 211 -22.48 5.31 -7.57
C ASP A 211 -22.25 4.09 -8.49
N GLY A 212 -23.30 3.28 -8.66
CA GLY A 212 -23.30 2.13 -9.56
C GLY A 212 -22.68 0.85 -8.96
N SER A 213 -22.38 0.82 -7.68
CA SER A 213 -22.01 -0.41 -6.98
C SER A 213 -23.25 -1.23 -6.68
N ASP A 214 -23.22 -2.52 -7.02
CA ASP A 214 -24.23 -3.51 -6.61
C ASP A 214 -23.73 -4.34 -5.40
N LEU A 215 -22.57 -3.99 -4.82
CA LEU A 215 -21.98 -4.68 -3.67
C LEU A 215 -22.53 -4.10 -2.36
N ASP A 216 -22.77 -4.99 -1.41
CA ASP A 216 -23.17 -4.65 -0.06
C ASP A 216 -22.00 -4.06 0.76
N SER A 217 -22.32 -3.54 1.93
CA SER A 217 -21.35 -3.05 2.90
C SER A 217 -21.19 -4.02 4.05
N GLY A 218 -19.95 -4.33 4.43
CA GLY A 218 -19.69 -5.32 5.47
C GLY A 218 -18.21 -5.68 5.63
N LEU A 219 -17.96 -6.81 6.28
CA LEU A 219 -16.61 -7.38 6.39
C LEU A 219 -16.25 -8.09 5.08
N ALA A 220 -15.24 -7.57 4.39
CA ALA A 220 -14.82 -8.09 3.09
C ALA A 220 -13.89 -9.30 3.23
N CYS A 221 -12.80 -9.15 3.97
CA CYS A 221 -11.79 -10.19 4.10
C CYS A 221 -11.09 -10.15 5.45
N ALA A 222 -10.34 -11.22 5.73
CA ALA A 222 -9.34 -11.28 6.79
C ALA A 222 -8.06 -11.90 6.22
N ASP A 223 -6.92 -11.31 6.57
CA ASP A 223 -5.61 -11.73 6.11
C ASP A 223 -4.76 -12.22 7.27
N VAL A 224 -3.94 -13.24 7.02
CA VAL A 224 -2.93 -13.71 7.97
C VAL A 224 -1.59 -13.78 7.27
N THR A 225 -0.63 -13.02 7.77
CA THR A 225 0.74 -12.96 7.21
C THR A 225 1.75 -13.57 8.17
N ALA A 226 2.62 -14.44 7.64
CA ALA A 226 3.82 -14.89 8.31
C ALA A 226 5.06 -14.39 7.56
N LYS A 227 6.04 -13.86 8.29
CA LYS A 227 7.26 -13.25 7.74
C LYS A 227 8.50 -13.74 8.46
N LEU A 228 9.55 -14.06 7.70
CA LEU A 228 10.90 -14.28 8.18
C LEU A 228 11.79 -13.16 7.67
N THR A 229 12.48 -12.46 8.56
CA THR A 229 13.42 -11.38 8.23
C THR A 229 14.86 -11.86 8.43
N VAL A 230 15.76 -11.45 7.54
CA VAL A 230 17.19 -11.72 7.62
C VAL A 230 17.94 -10.43 7.23
N GLY A 231 18.44 -9.71 8.22
CA GLY A 231 19.05 -8.40 8.03
C GLY A 231 18.05 -7.41 7.42
N LYS A 232 18.32 -6.97 6.21
CA LYS A 232 17.48 -6.01 5.46
C LYS A 232 16.49 -6.68 4.52
N CYS A 233 16.49 -8.00 4.42
CA CYS A 233 15.62 -8.76 3.52
C CYS A 233 14.57 -9.52 4.29
N TYR A 234 13.49 -9.88 3.60
CA TYR A 234 12.47 -10.77 4.16
C TYR A 234 11.91 -11.72 3.10
N VAL A 235 11.29 -12.79 3.59
CA VAL A 235 10.36 -13.63 2.84
C VAL A 235 9.09 -13.78 3.65
N GLY A 236 7.95 -13.88 3.00
CA GLY A 236 6.65 -13.98 3.67
C GLY A 236 5.63 -14.75 2.87
N CYS A 237 4.56 -15.07 3.55
CA CYS A 237 3.38 -15.68 2.97
C CYS A 237 2.14 -15.10 3.65
N THR A 238 1.17 -14.66 2.86
CA THR A 238 -0.13 -14.17 3.32
C THR A 238 -1.22 -15.11 2.85
N TYR A 239 -2.11 -15.47 3.74
CA TYR A 239 -3.37 -16.13 3.42
C TYR A 239 -4.47 -15.07 3.51
N VAL A 240 -5.23 -14.89 2.42
CA VAL A 240 -6.39 -14.00 2.33
C VAL A 240 -7.64 -14.86 2.41
N ALA A 241 -8.57 -14.52 3.28
CA ALA A 241 -9.85 -15.19 3.43
C ALA A 241 -10.98 -14.21 3.13
N GLN A 242 -11.74 -14.44 2.07
CA GLN A 242 -13.02 -13.76 1.84
C GLN A 242 -13.98 -14.09 2.98
N ILE A 243 -14.69 -13.08 3.50
CA ILE A 243 -15.66 -13.24 4.58
C ILE A 243 -17.09 -13.24 4.03
N ASP A 244 -17.38 -12.33 3.11
CA ASP A 244 -18.72 -12.09 2.59
C ASP A 244 -18.63 -11.82 1.08
N ASP A 245 -19.25 -12.67 0.27
CA ASP A 245 -19.27 -12.61 -1.19
C ASP A 245 -20.21 -11.52 -1.74
N ASP A 246 -21.15 -11.05 -0.95
CA ASP A 246 -21.98 -9.87 -1.29
C ASP A 246 -21.20 -8.56 -1.13
N VAL A 247 -20.14 -8.54 -0.29
CA VAL A 247 -19.27 -7.37 -0.05
C VAL A 247 -18.03 -7.38 -0.95
N LEU A 248 -17.39 -8.51 -1.09
CA LEU A 248 -16.25 -8.77 -1.97
C LEU A 248 -16.64 -9.93 -2.89
N SER A 249 -16.94 -9.63 -4.16
CA SER A 249 -17.43 -10.65 -5.07
C SER A 249 -16.40 -11.76 -5.34
N ASP A 250 -16.87 -12.99 -5.61
CA ASP A 250 -16.03 -14.12 -5.99
C ASP A 250 -15.15 -13.82 -7.21
N GLU A 251 -15.63 -12.97 -8.12
CA GLU A 251 -14.87 -12.55 -9.32
C GLU A 251 -13.68 -11.65 -8.98
N ALA A 252 -13.78 -10.92 -7.87
CA ALA A 252 -12.70 -10.06 -7.38
C ALA A 252 -11.75 -10.81 -6.42
N TYR A 253 -12.16 -11.95 -5.90
CA TYR A 253 -11.39 -12.77 -4.97
C TYR A 253 -10.79 -13.97 -5.69
N ASP A 254 -9.52 -13.89 -6.08
CA ASP A 254 -8.83 -14.93 -6.84
C ASP A 254 -7.59 -15.47 -6.09
N ALA A 255 -6.78 -14.57 -5.51
CA ALA A 255 -5.54 -14.95 -4.85
C ALA A 255 -5.73 -15.20 -3.34
N GLU A 256 -5.91 -16.48 -2.95
CA GLU A 256 -5.97 -16.90 -1.55
C GLU A 256 -4.59 -16.88 -0.86
N TRP A 257 -3.53 -17.18 -1.60
CA TRP A 257 -2.18 -17.31 -1.08
C TRP A 257 -1.21 -16.40 -1.84
N ILE A 258 -0.53 -15.53 -1.09
CA ILE A 258 0.42 -14.58 -1.65
C ILE A 258 1.80 -14.88 -1.08
N ALA A 259 2.72 -15.31 -1.93
CA ALA A 259 4.13 -15.37 -1.60
C ALA A 259 4.75 -13.98 -1.75
N SER A 260 5.61 -13.60 -0.81
CA SER A 260 6.30 -12.30 -0.87
C SER A 260 7.77 -12.42 -0.49
N PHE A 261 8.58 -11.54 -1.04
CA PHE A 261 9.94 -11.27 -0.59
C PHE A 261 10.32 -9.83 -0.89
N GLY A 262 11.24 -9.28 -0.13
CA GLY A 262 11.62 -7.89 -0.34
C GLY A 262 12.82 -7.49 0.48
N ALA A 263 13.17 -6.21 0.37
CA ALA A 263 14.23 -5.58 1.12
C ALA A 263 13.89 -4.11 1.41
N ALA A 264 14.35 -3.63 2.57
CA ALA A 264 14.23 -2.24 2.96
C ALA A 264 15.56 -1.69 3.43
N TYR A 265 15.83 -0.44 3.13
CA TYR A 265 17.04 0.27 3.51
C TYR A 265 16.72 1.69 3.97
N GLY A 266 16.95 1.95 5.27
CA GLY A 266 16.84 3.27 5.88
C GLY A 266 18.18 4.02 5.86
N PHE A 267 18.17 5.34 5.72
CA PHE A 267 19.33 6.24 5.72
C PHE A 267 18.97 7.64 6.22
#